data_f68c1c2855a2afba436c37434c8f91b5
#
_entry.id   f68c1c2855a2afba436c37434c8f91b5
#
_cell.length_a   1.000
_cell.length_b   1.000
_cell.length_c   1.000
_cell.angle_alpha   90.00
_cell.angle_beta   90.00
_cell.angle_gamma   90.00
#
_symmetry.space_group_name_H-M   'P 1'
#
loop_
_entity.id
_entity.type
_entity.pdbx_description
1 polymer ?
#
loop_
_entity_poly.entity_id
_entity_poly.type
_entity_poly.pdbx_seq_one_letter_code
_entity_poly.pdbx_strand_id
1 'polypeptide(L)'
;MAGIRDIIVVGDRVLIRPEEESDQTSHGLYLPAGVRSKEKVQGGTIMKVGPGYPVPNPAYMDGEPWSTEDREMVKYVPLQAQPGDYALFLREKAIEIEYQGEKLLIIPQSSLLVLVRKDPLEELQE
;
A
#
# COMPACT_ATOMS: atom_id res chain seq x y z
N MET A 1 -1.93 -8.11 -22.26
CA MET A 1 -2.89 -8.27 -21.17
C MET A 1 -2.96 -7.00 -20.37
N ALA A 2 -4.11 -6.39 -20.35
CA ALA A 2 -4.33 -5.25 -19.49
C ALA A 2 -4.14 -5.72 -18.07
N GLY A 3 -3.67 -5.38 -17.22
CA GLY A 3 -3.51 -5.86 -15.86
C GLY A 3 -3.65 -4.70 -14.92
N ILE A 4 -3.07 -4.85 -13.77
CA ILE A 4 -3.11 -3.81 -12.78
C ILE A 4 -2.41 -2.53 -13.24
N ARG A 5 -1.70 -2.57 -14.37
CA ARG A 5 -1.07 -1.37 -14.93
C ARG A 5 -2.07 -0.26 -15.19
N ASP A 6 -3.31 -0.65 -15.51
CA ASP A 6 -4.34 0.32 -15.82
C ASP A 6 -5.00 0.93 -14.59
N ILE A 7 -4.71 0.37 -13.41
CA ILE A 7 -5.31 0.85 -12.17
C ILE A 7 -4.43 1.96 -11.61
N ILE A 8 -5.06 3.08 -11.31
CA ILE A 8 -4.39 4.19 -10.65
C ILE A 8 -4.96 4.30 -9.24
N VAL A 9 -4.13 4.08 -8.24
CA VAL A 9 -4.55 4.17 -6.85
C VAL A 9 -4.50 5.63 -6.42
N VAL A 10 -5.51 6.05 -5.68
CA VAL A 10 -5.72 7.46 -5.33
C VAL A 10 -5.41 7.69 -3.86
N GLY A 11 -4.76 8.81 -3.57
CA GLY A 11 -4.55 9.27 -2.20
C GLY A 11 -3.64 8.36 -1.39
N ASP A 12 -4.04 8.09 -0.17
CA ASP A 12 -3.26 7.30 0.79
C ASP A 12 -3.61 5.82 0.80
N ARG A 13 -4.16 5.33 -0.30
CA ARG A 13 -4.58 3.94 -0.38
C ARG A 13 -3.55 3.09 -1.09
N VAL A 14 -3.64 1.78 -0.84
CA VAL A 14 -2.78 0.81 -1.49
C VAL A 14 -3.65 -0.29 -2.09
N LEU A 15 -3.14 -0.91 -3.14
CA LEU A 15 -3.78 -2.04 -3.82
C LEU A 15 -3.01 -3.30 -3.44
N ILE A 16 -3.72 -4.29 -2.91
CA ILE A 16 -3.09 -5.49 -2.37
C ILE A 16 -3.65 -6.73 -3.05
N ARG A 17 -2.76 -7.64 -3.42
CA ARG A 17 -3.15 -9.00 -3.80
C ARG A 17 -3.18 -9.83 -2.53
N PRO A 18 -4.37 -10.26 -2.08
CA PRO A 18 -4.46 -10.98 -0.82
C PRO A 18 -3.82 -12.35 -0.90
N GLU A 19 -3.21 -12.77 0.19
CA GLU A 19 -2.65 -14.10 0.33
C GLU A 19 -3.73 -15.00 0.94
N GLU A 20 -3.70 -16.28 0.55
CA GLU A 20 -4.62 -17.24 1.13
C GLU A 20 -4.36 -17.40 2.62
N GLU A 21 -5.43 -17.67 3.36
CA GLU A 21 -5.30 -17.86 4.80
C GLU A 21 -4.45 -19.08 5.12
N SER A 22 -3.41 -18.87 5.92
CA SER A 22 -2.60 -19.93 6.47
C SER A 22 -2.00 -19.42 7.77
N ASP A 23 -1.60 -20.36 8.62
CA ASP A 23 -1.04 -19.99 9.92
C ASP A 23 0.33 -19.31 9.77
N GLN A 24 1.02 -19.62 8.70
CA GLN A 24 2.30 -19.02 8.41
C GLN A 24 2.25 -18.36 7.05
N THR A 25 2.64 -17.11 6.99
CA THR A 25 2.67 -16.38 5.74
C THR A 25 3.88 -16.80 4.93
N SER A 26 3.87 -16.45 3.63
CA SER A 26 4.99 -16.73 2.75
C SER A 26 6.26 -15.99 3.14
N HIS A 27 6.17 -15.01 4.04
CA HIS A 27 7.31 -14.21 4.48
C HIS A 27 7.73 -14.53 5.92
N GLY A 28 7.32 -15.70 6.41
CA GLY A 28 7.78 -16.18 7.71
C GLY A 28 7.08 -15.62 8.93
N LEU A 29 6.11 -14.73 8.73
CA LEU A 29 5.34 -14.19 9.84
C LEU A 29 4.28 -15.22 10.26
N TYR A 30 4.17 -15.45 11.55
CA TYR A 30 3.22 -16.40 12.09
C TYR A 30 2.05 -15.67 12.72
N LEU A 31 0.85 -16.02 12.29
CA LEU A 31 -0.38 -15.47 12.84
C LEU A 31 -1.17 -16.61 13.47
N PRO A 32 -1.25 -16.67 14.79
CA PRO A 32 -2.09 -17.67 15.43
C PRO A 32 -3.54 -17.55 14.96
N ALA A 33 -4.22 -18.69 14.88
CA ALA A 33 -5.59 -18.72 14.37
C ALA A 33 -6.51 -17.78 15.14
N GLY A 34 -6.31 -17.65 16.44
CA GLY A 34 -7.13 -16.74 17.24
C GLY A 34 -6.97 -15.29 16.83
N VAL A 35 -5.75 -14.87 16.53
CA VAL A 35 -5.49 -13.51 16.09
C VAL A 35 -6.14 -13.25 14.73
N ARG A 36 -5.98 -14.19 13.80
CA ARG A 36 -6.57 -14.03 12.47
C ARG A 36 -8.07 -13.91 12.50
N SER A 37 -8.72 -14.74 13.31
CA SER A 37 -10.19 -14.74 13.34
C SER A 37 -10.75 -13.59 14.18
N LYS A 38 -10.12 -13.27 15.31
CA LYS A 38 -10.62 -12.21 16.19
C LYS A 38 -10.30 -10.82 15.68
N GLU A 39 -9.09 -10.60 15.22
CA GLU A 39 -8.64 -9.28 14.80
C GLU A 39 -8.74 -9.08 13.31
N LYS A 40 -9.09 -10.14 12.58
CA LYS A 40 -9.28 -10.06 11.14
C LYS A 40 -8.04 -9.53 10.43
N VAL A 41 -6.89 -10.04 10.84
CA VAL A 41 -5.62 -9.69 10.21
C VAL A 41 -5.39 -10.63 9.03
N GLN A 42 -4.93 -10.06 7.93
CA GLN A 42 -4.63 -10.81 6.73
C GLN A 42 -3.33 -10.29 6.12
N GLY A 43 -2.66 -11.16 5.37
CA GLY A 43 -1.47 -10.78 4.63
C GLY A 43 -1.71 -10.68 3.15
N GLY A 44 -0.83 -9.98 2.47
CA GLY A 44 -0.87 -9.86 1.03
C GLY A 44 0.29 -9.04 0.51
N THR A 45 0.39 -9.00 -0.82
CA THR A 45 1.47 -8.28 -1.48
C THR A 45 0.97 -6.94 -1.99
N ILE A 46 1.70 -5.88 -1.68
CA ILE A 46 1.38 -4.55 -2.20
C ILE A 46 1.68 -4.54 -3.69
N MET A 47 0.67 -4.25 -4.49
CA MET A 47 0.80 -4.22 -5.94
C MET A 47 1.00 -2.80 -6.45
N LYS A 48 0.28 -1.85 -5.88
CA LYS A 48 0.36 -0.45 -6.26
C LYS A 48 0.06 0.43 -5.05
N VAL A 49 0.53 1.65 -5.08
CA VAL A 49 0.30 2.61 -4.02
C VAL A 49 -0.15 3.93 -4.62
N GLY A 50 -0.95 4.67 -3.87
CA GLY A 50 -1.33 6.01 -4.25
C GLY A 50 -0.20 7.00 -4.02
N PRO A 51 -0.41 8.26 -4.41
CA PRO A 51 0.64 9.28 -4.28
C PRO A 51 0.97 9.65 -2.83
N GLY A 52 0.06 9.38 -1.90
CA GLY A 52 0.31 9.65 -0.49
C GLY A 52 -0.68 10.61 0.11
N TYR A 53 -0.25 11.23 1.20
CA TYR A 53 -1.09 12.16 1.94
C TYR A 53 -0.99 13.55 1.35
N PRO A 54 -2.12 14.20 1.04
CA PRO A 54 -2.08 15.56 0.51
C PRO A 54 -1.79 16.55 1.62
N VAL A 55 -0.87 17.46 1.36
CA VAL A 55 -0.57 18.56 2.28
C VAL A 55 -0.46 19.83 1.46
N PRO A 56 -0.70 21.00 2.06
CA PRO A 56 -0.49 22.25 1.35
C PRO A 56 0.96 22.35 0.88
N ASN A 57 1.14 22.82 -0.35
CA ASN A 57 2.50 22.97 -0.90
C ASN A 57 3.10 24.27 -0.35
N PRO A 58 4.14 24.22 0.48
CA PRO A 58 4.76 25.42 1.03
C PRO A 58 5.27 26.37 -0.05
N ALA A 59 5.77 25.81 -1.15
CA ALA A 59 6.26 26.65 -2.23
C ALA A 59 5.14 27.44 -2.89
N TYR A 60 3.93 26.88 -2.93
CA TYR A 60 2.77 27.58 -3.46
C TYR A 60 2.33 28.69 -2.50
N MET A 61 2.33 28.38 -1.20
CA MET A 61 1.89 29.34 -0.18
C MET A 61 2.83 30.54 -0.08
N ASP A 62 4.13 30.30 -0.26
CA ASP A 62 5.14 31.37 -0.22
C ASP A 62 5.40 31.93 -1.61
N GLY A 63 4.61 31.53 -2.58
CA GLY A 63 4.89 31.80 -3.97
C GLY A 63 4.81 33.26 -4.35
N GLU A 64 5.86 33.71 -5.01
CA GLU A 64 5.84 34.98 -5.68
C GLU A 64 4.99 34.82 -6.94
N PRO A 65 4.13 35.82 -7.27
CA PRO A 65 3.18 35.65 -8.37
C PRO A 65 3.80 35.27 -9.70
N TRP A 66 5.03 35.67 -9.94
CA TRP A 66 5.68 35.42 -11.23
C TRP A 66 6.37 34.09 -11.32
N SER A 67 6.41 33.31 -10.25
CA SER A 67 7.12 32.03 -10.24
C SER A 67 6.22 30.84 -10.00
N THR A 68 4.94 30.93 -10.41
CA THR A 68 3.95 29.90 -10.07
C THR A 68 3.71 28.88 -11.20
N GLU A 69 4.44 28.96 -12.30
CA GLU A 69 4.12 28.16 -13.48
C GLU A 69 4.11 26.66 -13.24
N ASP A 70 5.00 26.15 -12.40
CA ASP A 70 5.13 24.72 -12.15
C ASP A 70 4.77 24.31 -10.72
N ARG A 71 4.02 25.15 -10.01
CA ARG A 71 3.70 24.86 -8.61
C ARG A 71 2.30 24.33 -8.48
N GLU A 72 2.19 23.20 -7.82
CA GLU A 72 0.90 22.64 -7.48
C GLU A 72 0.45 23.14 -6.11
N MET A 73 -0.85 23.35 -5.97
CA MET A 73 -1.42 23.75 -4.68
C MET A 73 -1.21 22.69 -3.61
N VAL A 74 -1.20 21.45 -4.03
CA VAL A 74 -1.13 20.30 -3.13
C VAL A 74 0.13 19.52 -3.42
N LYS A 75 0.83 19.18 -2.36
CA LYS A 75 1.98 18.29 -2.43
C LYS A 75 1.62 17.01 -1.69
N TYR A 76 2.13 15.88 -2.15
CA TYR A 76 1.86 14.59 -1.50
C TYR A 76 3.06 14.12 -0.70
N VAL A 77 2.79 13.69 0.54
CA VAL A 77 3.79 12.99 1.34
C VAL A 77 3.68 11.53 0.97
N PRO A 78 4.76 10.93 0.43
CA PRO A 78 4.69 9.54 -0.04
C PRO A 78 4.33 8.57 1.07
N LEU A 79 3.69 7.46 0.69
CA LEU A 79 3.37 6.40 1.62
C LEU A 79 4.63 5.62 1.99
N GLN A 80 4.60 5.02 3.17
CA GLN A 80 5.64 4.09 3.59
C GLN A 80 5.65 2.84 2.72
N ALA A 81 4.46 2.35 2.38
CA ALA A 81 4.32 1.14 1.58
C ALA A 81 4.85 1.37 0.16
N GLN A 82 5.46 0.36 -0.39
CA GLN A 82 5.95 0.36 -1.76
C GLN A 82 5.49 -0.89 -2.48
N PRO A 83 5.31 -0.80 -3.81
CA PRO A 83 5.01 -2.01 -4.59
C PRO A 83 6.06 -3.09 -4.34
N GLY A 84 5.58 -4.32 -4.16
CA GLY A 84 6.45 -5.45 -3.85
C GLY A 84 6.57 -5.77 -2.38
N ASP A 85 6.19 -4.84 -1.50
CA ASP A 85 6.19 -5.13 -0.08
C ASP A 85 5.14 -6.18 0.26
N TYR A 86 5.44 -7.01 1.25
CA TYR A 86 4.44 -7.85 1.88
C TYR A 86 3.86 -7.09 3.06
N ALA A 87 2.54 -7.13 3.21
CA ALA A 87 1.87 -6.36 4.27
C ALA A 87 0.95 -7.24 5.08
N LEU A 88 0.89 -6.98 6.37
CA LEU A 88 -0.20 -7.44 7.23
C LEU A 88 -1.13 -6.26 7.44
N PHE A 89 -2.42 -6.50 7.36
CA PHE A 89 -3.40 -5.43 7.42
C PHE A 89 -4.70 -5.89 8.06
N LEU A 90 -5.52 -4.91 8.43
CA LEU A 90 -6.85 -5.18 9.01
C LEU A 90 -7.82 -5.44 7.88
N ARG A 91 -8.27 -6.69 7.74
CA ARG A 91 -9.17 -7.09 6.66
C ARG A 91 -10.48 -6.32 6.65
N GLU A 92 -10.99 -5.99 7.82
CA GLU A 92 -12.29 -5.28 7.89
C GLU A 92 -12.24 -3.88 7.29
N LYS A 93 -11.06 -3.31 7.12
CA LYS A 93 -10.90 -2.01 6.50
C LYS A 93 -10.65 -2.10 5.00
N ALA A 94 -10.53 -3.30 4.47
CA ALA A 94 -10.25 -3.52 3.06
C ALA A 94 -11.54 -3.56 2.25
N ILE A 95 -11.48 -2.96 1.07
CA ILE A 95 -12.56 -3.02 0.10
C ILE A 95 -12.14 -4.01 -0.97
N GLU A 96 -12.95 -5.05 -1.14
CA GLU A 96 -12.64 -6.08 -2.12
C GLU A 96 -13.13 -5.66 -3.49
N ILE A 97 -12.27 -5.79 -4.48
CA ILE A 97 -12.64 -5.58 -5.88
C ILE A 97 -12.19 -6.78 -6.69
N GLU A 98 -12.78 -6.93 -7.85
CA GLU A 98 -12.34 -7.92 -8.82
C GLU A 98 -11.99 -7.19 -10.11
N TYR A 99 -10.80 -7.43 -10.61
CA TYR A 99 -10.33 -6.79 -11.82
C TYR A 99 -9.76 -7.85 -12.74
N GLN A 100 -10.41 -8.04 -13.87
CA GLN A 100 -10.02 -9.05 -14.87
C GLN A 100 -9.87 -10.44 -14.26
N GLY A 101 -10.83 -10.81 -13.44
CA GLY A 101 -10.87 -12.13 -12.82
C GLY A 101 -9.96 -12.29 -11.61
N GLU A 102 -9.26 -11.26 -11.23
CA GLU A 102 -8.36 -11.31 -10.08
C GLU A 102 -8.95 -10.53 -8.91
N LYS A 103 -8.91 -11.16 -7.74
CA LYS A 103 -9.40 -10.55 -6.51
C LYS A 103 -8.30 -9.65 -5.94
N LEU A 104 -8.65 -8.42 -5.68
CA LEU A 104 -7.73 -7.43 -5.13
C LEU A 104 -8.42 -6.70 -3.99
N LEU A 105 -7.61 -6.14 -3.09
CA LEU A 105 -8.11 -5.37 -1.97
C LEU A 105 -7.56 -3.96 -2.03
N ILE A 106 -8.39 -3.00 -1.64
CA ILE A 106 -7.99 -1.61 -1.50
C ILE A 106 -8.09 -1.25 -0.04
N ILE A 107 -7.03 -0.68 0.51
CA ILE A 107 -7.00 -0.36 1.92
C ILE A 107 -6.19 0.92 2.15
N PRO A 108 -6.62 1.78 3.10
CA PRO A 108 -5.80 2.94 3.45
C PRO A 108 -4.53 2.50 4.17
N GLN A 109 -3.44 3.24 3.98
CA GLN A 109 -2.19 2.89 4.63
C GLN A 109 -2.31 2.83 6.15
N SER A 110 -3.20 3.65 6.72
CA SER A 110 -3.40 3.66 8.17
C SER A 110 -3.88 2.32 8.73
N SER A 111 -4.36 1.42 7.87
CA SER A 111 -4.80 0.08 8.30
C SER A 111 -3.77 -1.00 8.03
N LEU A 112 -2.60 -0.64 7.54
CA LEU A 112 -1.48 -1.56 7.43
C LEU A 112 -0.79 -1.65 8.78
N LEU A 113 -0.45 -2.85 9.19
CA LEU A 113 0.15 -3.10 10.49
C LEU A 113 1.65 -3.30 10.41
N VAL A 114 2.09 -4.05 9.41
CA VAL A 114 3.50 -4.42 9.24
C VAL A 114 3.79 -4.49 7.75
N LEU A 115 4.95 -4.02 7.37
CA LEU A 115 5.48 -4.18 6.02
C LEU A 115 6.75 -5.01 6.11
N VAL A 116 6.89 -5.96 5.20
CA VAL A 116 8.11 -6.77 5.10
C VAL A 116 8.72 -6.50 3.74
N ARG A 117 9.96 -6.06 3.75
CA ARG A 117 10.71 -5.72 2.54
C ARG A 117 12.08 -6.34 2.65
N LYS A 118 12.47 -7.10 1.65
CA LYS A 118 13.78 -7.71 1.67
C LYS A 118 14.88 -6.67 1.54
N ASP A 119 15.90 -6.80 2.37
CA ASP A 119 17.09 -5.99 2.24
C ASP A 119 17.88 -6.49 1.03
N PRO A 120 18.20 -5.63 0.07
CA PRO A 120 19.01 -6.05 -1.08
C PRO A 120 20.34 -6.68 -0.69
N LEU A 121 20.93 -6.24 0.42
CA LEU A 121 22.19 -6.83 0.88
C LEU A 121 22.01 -8.27 1.35
N GLU A 122 20.87 -8.59 1.95
CA GLU A 122 20.59 -9.95 2.38
C GLU A 122 20.41 -10.87 1.17
N GLU A 123 19.80 -10.37 0.11
CA GLU A 123 19.63 -11.16 -1.10
C GLU A 123 20.96 -11.52 -1.74
N LEU A 124 21.95 -10.64 -1.63
CA LEU A 124 23.26 -10.90 -2.20
C LEU A 124 24.08 -11.91 -1.39
N GLN A 125 23.69 -12.16 -0.16
CA GLN A 125 24.41 -13.10 0.71
C GLN A 125 23.90 -14.53 0.60
N GLU A 126 22.83 -14.75 -0.09
CA GLU A 126 22.29 -16.10 -0.30
C GLU A 126 22.92 -16.84 -1.50
#